data_15a1d789cae5ba6a64e0cf2c5f6eb767
#
_entry.id   15a1d789cae5ba6a64e0cf2c5f6eb767
#
_cell.length_a   1.000
_cell.length_b   1.000
_cell.length_c   1.000
_cell.angle_alpha   90.00
_cell.angle_beta   90.00
_cell.angle_gamma   90.00
#
_symmetry.space_group_name_H-M   'P 1'
#
loop_
_entity.id
_entity.type
_entity.pdbx_description
1 polymer ?
#
loop_
_entity_poly.entity_id
_entity_poly.type
_entity_poly.pdbx_seq_one_letter_code
_entity_poly.pdbx_strand_id
1 'polypeptide(L)'
;VPVVNAGDGGHMHPTQTMADLTTITRLRGGVDGLCVGLCGDLKNGRTVHSLIKALAKFNDIKFFLISPRELAVPDYMRVFMREHQMWFTEVTGLEAVIPQLDVLYMTRIQKERFVDPLEYERNKGIYVLTRRKLERARPDMLVMHPLPRVDEITVDVDDDPRAVYFQQARYGMFARMALLEHLALQPRDEHPAPVEIGTRPICRNPRCITQTEHYLPPLVKRIGGVDCCGFCDAALG
;
A
#
# COMPACT_ATOMS: atom_id res chain seq x y z
N VAL A 1 15.65 13.75 -17.50
CA VAL A 1 16.05 12.44 -17.00
C VAL A 1 14.84 11.79 -16.35
N PRO A 2 14.54 10.52 -16.63
CA PRO A 2 13.45 9.83 -15.94
C PRO A 2 13.70 9.76 -14.44
N VAL A 3 12.64 9.94 -13.65
CA VAL A 3 12.67 9.85 -12.18
C VAL A 3 11.69 8.77 -11.74
N VAL A 4 12.14 7.88 -10.85
CA VAL A 4 11.32 6.80 -10.29
C VAL A 4 11.05 7.08 -8.83
N ASN A 5 9.76 7.20 -8.46
CA ASN A 5 9.36 7.25 -7.05
C ASN A 5 9.50 5.84 -6.43
N ALA A 6 10.54 5.65 -5.63
CA ALA A 6 10.80 4.41 -4.88
C ALA A 6 10.25 4.45 -3.44
N GLY A 7 9.46 5.48 -3.12
CA GLY A 7 8.81 5.70 -1.83
C GLY A 7 9.03 7.12 -1.31
N ASP A 8 7.95 7.80 -0.98
CA ASP A 8 7.89 9.20 -0.58
C ASP A 8 7.34 9.38 0.85
N GLY A 9 8.08 8.92 1.82
CA GLY A 9 7.69 9.01 3.24
C GLY A 9 6.49 8.12 3.58
N GLY A 10 5.42 8.70 4.09
CA GLY A 10 4.18 7.97 4.47
C GLY A 10 3.11 7.90 3.38
N HIS A 11 3.37 8.46 2.18
CA HIS A 11 2.34 8.67 1.17
C HIS A 11 2.20 7.49 0.19
N MET A 12 3.23 7.20 -0.61
CA MET A 12 3.16 6.20 -1.68
C MET A 12 4.41 5.32 -1.75
N HIS A 13 4.24 4.12 -2.31
CA HIS A 13 5.35 3.22 -2.64
C HIS A 13 5.09 2.51 -3.99
N PRO A 14 5.15 3.24 -5.13
CA PRO A 14 4.75 2.71 -6.42
C PRO A 14 5.51 1.46 -6.86
N THR A 15 6.83 1.43 -6.63
CA THR A 15 7.65 0.27 -7.02
C THR A 15 7.37 -0.98 -6.18
N GLN A 16 6.88 -0.83 -4.94
CA GLN A 16 6.40 -1.97 -4.16
C GLN A 16 5.06 -2.46 -4.69
N THR A 17 4.16 -1.53 -5.01
CA THR A 17 2.86 -1.88 -5.63
C THR A 17 3.04 -2.65 -6.94
N MET A 18 4.01 -2.29 -7.77
CA MET A 18 4.34 -3.06 -8.98
C MET A 18 4.80 -4.49 -8.63
N ALA A 19 5.62 -4.66 -7.59
CA ALA A 19 6.03 -5.98 -7.11
C ALA A 19 4.83 -6.81 -6.65
N ASP A 20 3.92 -6.19 -5.90
CA ASP A 20 2.72 -6.82 -5.35
C ASP A 20 1.78 -7.29 -6.47
N LEU A 21 1.45 -6.39 -7.41
CA LEU A 21 0.60 -6.72 -8.56
C LEU A 21 1.24 -7.78 -9.47
N THR A 22 2.55 -7.70 -9.72
CA THR A 22 3.27 -8.72 -10.49
C THR A 22 3.16 -10.08 -9.82
N THR A 23 3.31 -10.13 -8.49
CA THR A 23 3.21 -11.37 -7.72
C THR A 23 1.81 -11.96 -7.81
N ILE A 24 0.79 -11.15 -7.55
CA ILE A 24 -0.62 -11.58 -7.62
C ILE A 24 -0.93 -12.10 -9.02
N THR A 25 -0.63 -11.32 -10.06
CA THR A 25 -0.93 -11.70 -11.45
C THR A 25 -0.23 -12.98 -11.86
N ARG A 26 1.03 -13.17 -11.47
CA ARG A 26 1.82 -14.36 -11.81
C ARG A 26 1.33 -15.62 -11.11
N LEU A 27 0.89 -15.51 -9.87
CA LEU A 27 0.54 -16.68 -9.05
C LEU A 27 -0.96 -16.98 -9.04
N ARG A 28 -1.82 -15.98 -9.29
CA ARG A 28 -3.29 -16.14 -9.36
C ARG A 28 -3.83 -16.15 -10.80
N GLY A 29 -3.02 -15.77 -11.77
CA GLY A 29 -3.45 -15.64 -13.16
C GLY A 29 -4.24 -14.37 -13.49
N GLY A 30 -4.56 -13.53 -12.48
CA GLY A 30 -5.30 -12.28 -12.61
C GLY A 30 -5.47 -11.58 -11.30
N VAL A 31 -6.14 -10.43 -11.31
CA VAL A 31 -6.36 -9.58 -10.14
C VAL A 31 -7.85 -9.40 -9.83
N ASP A 32 -8.71 -9.47 -10.86
CA ASP A 32 -10.15 -9.26 -10.68
C ASP A 32 -10.80 -10.30 -9.77
N GLY A 33 -11.80 -9.90 -9.01
CA GLY A 33 -12.62 -10.76 -8.16
C GLY A 33 -11.95 -11.26 -6.88
N LEU A 34 -10.76 -10.75 -6.54
CA LEU A 34 -9.99 -11.23 -5.38
C LEU A 34 -10.55 -10.70 -4.06
N CYS A 35 -10.46 -11.58 -3.05
CA CYS A 35 -10.67 -11.23 -1.65
C CYS A 35 -9.33 -11.00 -0.97
N VAL A 36 -9.03 -9.74 -0.64
CA VAL A 36 -7.73 -9.28 -0.15
C VAL A 36 -7.81 -8.88 1.31
N GLY A 37 -7.08 -9.57 2.18
CA GLY A 37 -6.89 -9.20 3.57
C GLY A 37 -5.62 -8.35 3.73
N LEU A 38 -5.76 -7.14 4.26
CA LEU A 38 -4.64 -6.27 4.63
C LEU A 38 -4.53 -6.27 6.14
N CYS A 39 -3.40 -6.74 6.68
CA CYS A 39 -3.27 -7.03 8.10
C CYS A 39 -2.07 -6.33 8.75
N GLY A 40 -2.30 -5.63 9.88
CA GLY A 40 -1.27 -4.98 10.69
C GLY A 40 -1.45 -3.48 10.83
N ASP A 41 -0.42 -2.67 10.56
CA ASP A 41 -0.49 -1.21 10.60
C ASP A 41 -1.06 -0.65 9.30
N LEU A 42 -2.39 -0.46 9.27
CA LEU A 42 -3.07 0.10 8.11
C LEU A 42 -3.12 1.64 8.14
N LYS A 43 -2.83 2.25 9.29
CA LYS A 43 -2.81 3.72 9.46
C LYS A 43 -1.61 4.36 8.80
N ASN A 44 -0.42 3.77 9.00
CA ASN A 44 0.86 4.33 8.54
C ASN A 44 1.45 3.55 7.35
N GLY A 45 0.81 2.45 6.96
CA GLY A 45 1.29 1.52 5.95
C GLY A 45 1.20 2.08 4.52
N ARG A 46 2.21 2.84 4.05
CA ARG A 46 2.23 3.38 2.68
C ARG A 46 2.10 2.31 1.59
N THR A 47 2.59 1.10 1.84
CA THR A 47 2.45 -0.04 0.92
C THR A 47 1.00 -0.47 0.81
N VAL A 48 0.27 -0.49 1.93
CA VAL A 48 -1.17 -0.77 2.00
C VAL A 48 -1.96 0.27 1.22
N HIS A 49 -1.72 1.57 1.48
CA HIS A 49 -2.43 2.65 0.80
C HIS A 49 -2.19 2.63 -0.72
N SER A 50 -0.95 2.39 -1.14
CA SER A 50 -0.60 2.28 -2.55
C SER A 50 -1.27 1.07 -3.21
N LEU A 51 -1.29 -0.07 -2.52
CA LEU A 51 -1.92 -1.29 -3.02
C LEU A 51 -3.44 -1.12 -3.16
N ILE A 52 -4.13 -0.53 -2.16
CA ILE A 52 -5.56 -0.20 -2.25
C ILE A 52 -5.84 0.66 -3.47
N LYS A 53 -5.08 1.76 -3.65
CA LYS A 53 -5.24 2.67 -4.80
C LYS A 53 -5.01 1.99 -6.15
N ALA A 54 -4.08 1.05 -6.22
CA ALA A 54 -3.80 0.30 -7.43
C ALA A 54 -4.91 -0.72 -7.74
N LEU A 55 -5.37 -1.44 -6.71
CA LEU A 55 -6.43 -2.43 -6.83
C LEU A 55 -7.81 -1.81 -7.16
N ALA A 56 -8.00 -0.52 -6.87
CA ALA A 56 -9.19 0.23 -7.31
C ALA A 56 -9.36 0.31 -8.84
N LYS A 57 -8.33 -0.06 -9.61
CA LYS A 57 -8.38 -0.10 -11.07
C LYS A 57 -8.85 -1.45 -11.63
N PHE A 58 -9.11 -2.42 -10.77
CA PHE A 58 -9.55 -3.77 -11.10
C PHE A 58 -10.98 -3.99 -10.60
N ASN A 59 -11.66 -5.00 -11.15
CA ASN A 59 -13.08 -5.25 -10.88
C ASN A 59 -13.27 -6.19 -9.70
N ASP A 60 -14.37 -5.98 -8.95
CA ASP A 60 -14.89 -6.90 -7.92
C ASP A 60 -13.91 -7.28 -6.80
N ILE A 61 -12.97 -6.39 -6.46
CA ILE A 61 -12.05 -6.60 -5.34
C ILE A 61 -12.78 -6.39 -4.02
N LYS A 62 -12.63 -7.36 -3.10
CA LYS A 62 -13.17 -7.28 -1.74
C LYS A 62 -12.03 -7.14 -0.73
N PHE A 63 -12.13 -6.18 0.19
CA PHE A 63 -11.12 -5.93 1.19
C PHE A 63 -11.57 -6.29 2.60
N PHE A 64 -10.76 -7.07 3.30
CA PHE A 64 -10.79 -7.16 4.75
C PHE A 64 -9.63 -6.34 5.33
N LEU A 65 -9.97 -5.26 6.03
CA LEU A 65 -9.01 -4.36 6.68
C LEU A 65 -8.84 -4.81 8.13
N ILE A 66 -7.74 -5.54 8.40
CA ILE A 66 -7.53 -6.30 9.63
C ILE A 66 -6.52 -5.56 10.49
N SER A 67 -6.97 -4.83 11.50
CA SER A 67 -6.10 -4.02 12.36
C SER A 67 -6.75 -3.74 13.71
N PRO A 68 -5.96 -3.38 14.76
CA PRO A 68 -6.52 -2.70 15.92
C PRO A 68 -7.13 -1.37 15.52
N ARG A 69 -8.04 -0.84 16.32
CA ARG A 69 -8.73 0.42 16.02
C ARG A 69 -7.77 1.59 15.86
N GLU A 70 -6.71 1.62 16.65
CA GLU A 70 -5.68 2.66 16.68
C GLU A 70 -4.83 2.69 15.40
N LEU A 71 -4.74 1.54 14.71
CA LEU A 71 -3.99 1.35 13.46
C LEU A 71 -4.88 1.13 12.25
N ALA A 72 -6.18 1.42 12.36
CA ALA A 72 -7.12 1.34 11.25
C ALA A 72 -6.75 2.31 10.12
N VAL A 73 -7.21 2.03 8.91
CA VAL A 73 -7.00 2.93 7.77
C VAL A 73 -7.50 4.34 8.07
N PRO A 74 -6.79 5.38 7.66
CA PRO A 74 -7.22 6.76 7.88
C PRO A 74 -8.48 7.11 7.07
N ASP A 75 -9.21 8.14 7.51
CA ASP A 75 -10.48 8.53 6.92
C ASP A 75 -10.38 8.84 5.43
N TYR A 76 -9.30 9.46 4.98
CA TYR A 76 -9.11 9.75 3.56
C TYR A 76 -9.07 8.48 2.69
N MET A 77 -8.57 7.36 3.23
CA MET A 77 -8.59 6.07 2.53
C MET A 77 -9.98 5.46 2.51
N ARG A 78 -10.75 5.59 3.60
CA ARG A 78 -12.16 5.16 3.62
C ARG A 78 -13.00 5.95 2.61
N VAL A 79 -12.77 7.27 2.54
CA VAL A 79 -13.42 8.14 1.54
C VAL A 79 -13.03 7.68 0.13
N PHE A 80 -11.74 7.51 -0.16
CA PHE A 80 -11.25 7.02 -1.44
C PHE A 80 -11.92 5.69 -1.83
N MET A 81 -11.96 4.71 -0.92
CA MET A 81 -12.56 3.40 -1.21
C MET A 81 -14.06 3.49 -1.51
N ARG A 82 -14.80 4.36 -0.80
CA ARG A 82 -16.24 4.61 -1.05
C ARG A 82 -16.47 5.29 -2.40
N GLU A 83 -15.69 6.30 -2.73
CA GLU A 83 -15.78 7.02 -4.02
C GLU A 83 -15.52 6.11 -5.23
N HIS A 84 -14.64 5.11 -5.05
CA HIS A 84 -14.37 4.09 -6.07
C HIS A 84 -15.28 2.86 -5.95
N GLN A 85 -16.35 2.93 -5.14
CA GLN A 85 -17.34 1.86 -4.96
C GLN A 85 -16.73 0.51 -4.57
N MET A 86 -15.59 0.55 -3.87
CA MET A 86 -14.89 -0.66 -3.42
C MET A 86 -15.62 -1.28 -2.22
N TRP A 87 -15.79 -2.59 -2.24
CA TRP A 87 -16.30 -3.30 -1.08
C TRP A 87 -15.18 -3.48 -0.04
N PHE A 88 -15.42 -3.03 1.18
CA PHE A 88 -14.49 -3.26 2.28
C PHE A 88 -15.21 -3.40 3.63
N THR A 89 -14.60 -4.16 4.52
CA THR A 89 -15.01 -4.25 5.93
C THR A 89 -13.79 -4.20 6.85
N GLU A 90 -13.94 -3.50 7.97
CA GLU A 90 -12.91 -3.40 9.00
C GLU A 90 -13.16 -4.46 10.06
N VAL A 91 -12.14 -5.24 10.39
CA VAL A 91 -12.19 -6.31 11.38
C VAL A 91 -10.97 -6.28 12.29
N THR A 92 -11.13 -6.77 13.52
CA THR A 92 -10.03 -6.83 14.49
C THR A 92 -9.41 -8.21 14.62
N GLY A 93 -10.00 -9.24 14.01
CA GLY A 93 -9.54 -10.63 14.11
C GLY A 93 -9.20 -11.24 12.76
N LEU A 94 -7.95 -11.67 12.57
CA LEU A 94 -7.50 -12.35 11.34
C LEU A 94 -8.20 -13.69 11.16
N GLU A 95 -8.33 -14.47 12.23
CA GLU A 95 -8.86 -15.84 12.18
C GLU A 95 -10.33 -15.92 11.70
N ALA A 96 -11.08 -14.85 11.87
CA ALA A 96 -12.47 -14.79 11.43
C ALA A 96 -12.63 -14.72 9.91
N VAL A 97 -11.64 -14.14 9.22
CA VAL A 97 -11.73 -13.84 7.79
C VAL A 97 -10.77 -14.64 6.93
N ILE A 98 -9.72 -15.22 7.51
CA ILE A 98 -8.68 -15.95 6.79
C ILE A 98 -9.21 -17.05 5.84
N PRO A 99 -10.31 -17.78 6.15
CA PRO A 99 -10.86 -18.78 5.23
C PRO A 99 -11.43 -18.21 3.93
N GLN A 100 -11.66 -16.90 3.88
CA GLN A 100 -12.28 -16.22 2.74
C GLN A 100 -11.24 -15.56 1.82
N LEU A 101 -9.99 -15.44 2.28
CA LEU A 101 -8.98 -14.66 1.60
C LEU A 101 -8.34 -15.42 0.43
N ASP A 102 -8.14 -14.72 -0.68
CA ASP A 102 -7.29 -15.11 -1.80
C ASP A 102 -5.86 -14.60 -1.60
N VAL A 103 -5.73 -13.42 -1.00
CA VAL A 103 -4.46 -12.78 -0.68
C VAL A 103 -4.50 -12.27 0.75
N LEU A 104 -3.51 -12.63 1.54
CA LEU A 104 -3.23 -12.03 2.85
C LEU A 104 -1.94 -11.22 2.75
N TYR A 105 -2.06 -9.90 2.85
CA TYR A 105 -0.94 -8.98 2.85
C TYR A 105 -0.63 -8.55 4.28
N MET A 106 0.47 -9.05 4.82
CA MET A 106 0.92 -8.74 6.17
C MET A 106 1.80 -7.50 6.17
N THR A 107 1.67 -6.67 7.21
CA THR A 107 2.56 -5.53 7.44
C THR A 107 3.04 -5.55 8.88
N ARG A 108 4.25 -5.04 9.10
CA ARG A 108 4.77 -4.89 10.46
C ARG A 108 4.16 -3.67 11.15
N ILE A 109 4.08 -3.73 12.48
CA ILE A 109 3.77 -2.58 13.33
C ILE A 109 5.07 -1.84 13.61
N GLN A 110 5.21 -0.62 13.06
CA GLN A 110 6.46 0.15 13.10
C GLN A 110 6.58 0.92 14.41
N LYS A 111 7.53 0.54 15.28
CA LYS A 111 7.77 1.18 16.58
C LYS A 111 8.02 2.70 16.44
N GLU A 112 8.77 3.07 15.42
CA GLU A 112 9.14 4.45 15.11
C GLU A 112 7.95 5.37 14.76
N ARG A 113 6.75 4.82 14.61
CA ARG A 113 5.51 5.56 14.30
C ARG A 113 4.67 5.89 15.53
N PHE A 114 4.99 5.27 16.67
CA PHE A 114 4.26 5.49 17.91
C PHE A 114 4.91 6.63 18.70
N VAL A 115 4.08 7.57 19.15
CA VAL A 115 4.50 8.64 20.09
C VAL A 115 4.61 8.09 21.50
N ASP A 116 3.67 7.21 21.88
CA ASP A 116 3.67 6.52 23.18
C ASP A 116 4.25 5.10 23.04
N PRO A 117 5.38 4.80 23.72
CA PRO A 117 5.94 3.46 23.75
C PRO A 117 4.99 2.38 24.32
N LEU A 118 4.08 2.75 25.24
CA LEU A 118 3.10 1.81 25.80
C LEU A 118 2.04 1.41 24.78
N GLU A 119 1.68 2.31 23.88
CA GLU A 119 0.76 2.01 22.78
C GLU A 119 1.38 0.99 21.83
N TYR A 120 2.67 1.16 21.50
CA TYR A 120 3.40 0.15 20.71
C TYR A 120 3.41 -1.21 21.39
N GLU A 121 3.75 -1.27 22.69
CA GLU A 121 3.81 -2.54 23.43
C GLU A 121 2.47 -3.28 23.49
N ARG A 122 1.34 -2.54 23.51
CA ARG A 122 0.00 -3.16 23.45
C ARG A 122 -0.33 -3.75 22.08
N ASN A 123 0.17 -3.16 21.01
CA ASN A 123 -0.17 -3.53 19.63
C ASN A 123 0.82 -4.50 18.99
N LYS A 124 2.08 -4.53 19.48
CA LYS A 124 3.06 -5.50 18.98
C LYS A 124 2.58 -6.93 19.27
N GLY A 125 2.74 -7.82 18.32
CA GLY A 125 2.42 -9.24 18.47
C GLY A 125 0.94 -9.62 18.36
N ILE A 126 -0.01 -8.66 18.32
CA ILE A 126 -1.45 -8.97 18.20
C ILE A 126 -1.75 -9.73 16.88
N TYR A 127 -1.09 -9.38 15.81
CA TYR A 127 -1.35 -9.91 14.47
C TYR A 127 -0.23 -10.79 13.94
N VAL A 128 0.42 -11.57 14.82
CA VAL A 128 1.44 -12.54 14.40
C VAL A 128 0.78 -13.65 13.59
N LEU A 129 1.22 -13.82 12.35
CA LEU A 129 0.83 -14.95 11.52
C LEU A 129 1.68 -16.16 11.89
N THR A 130 1.01 -17.25 12.27
CA THR A 130 1.61 -18.54 12.60
C THR A 130 1.11 -19.62 11.66
N ARG A 131 1.84 -20.72 11.53
CA ARG A 131 1.41 -21.89 10.75
C ARG A 131 0.03 -22.41 11.19
N ARG A 132 -0.26 -22.40 12.50
CA ARG A 132 -1.56 -22.78 13.06
C ARG A 132 -2.71 -21.91 12.51
N LYS A 133 -2.51 -20.61 12.35
CA LYS A 133 -3.55 -19.72 11.77
C LYS A 133 -3.80 -20.04 10.31
N LEU A 134 -2.78 -20.48 9.58
CA LEU A 134 -2.90 -20.88 8.18
C LEU A 134 -3.66 -22.19 7.96
N GLU A 135 -3.85 -23.03 8.96
CA GLU A 135 -4.64 -24.28 8.84
C GLU A 135 -6.07 -24.03 8.36
N ARG A 136 -6.62 -22.85 8.67
CA ARG A 136 -7.97 -22.43 8.26
C ARG A 136 -8.02 -21.68 6.92
N ALA A 137 -6.87 -21.35 6.38
CA ALA A 137 -6.77 -20.62 5.13
C ALA A 137 -7.00 -21.54 3.92
N ARG A 138 -7.43 -20.97 2.83
CA ARG A 138 -7.52 -21.68 1.56
C ARG A 138 -6.15 -22.20 1.11
N PRO A 139 -6.08 -23.36 0.47
CA PRO A 139 -4.81 -23.94 0.05
C PRO A 139 -4.09 -23.11 -1.03
N ASP A 140 -4.83 -22.32 -1.78
CA ASP A 140 -4.36 -21.44 -2.86
C ASP A 140 -4.21 -19.98 -2.45
N MET A 141 -4.41 -19.63 -1.17
CA MET A 141 -4.21 -18.27 -0.65
C MET A 141 -2.74 -17.85 -0.77
N LEU A 142 -2.49 -16.61 -1.15
CA LEU A 142 -1.14 -16.03 -1.15
C LEU A 142 -0.88 -15.26 0.14
N VAL A 143 0.18 -15.60 0.86
CA VAL A 143 0.70 -14.81 1.99
C VAL A 143 1.81 -13.92 1.49
N MET A 144 1.58 -12.62 1.52
CA MET A 144 2.49 -11.59 1.02
C MET A 144 2.99 -10.68 2.14
N HIS A 145 4.18 -10.13 1.97
CA HIS A 145 4.79 -9.17 2.90
C HIS A 145 5.82 -8.30 2.17
N PRO A 146 5.86 -6.97 2.35
CA PRO A 146 6.80 -6.10 1.63
C PRO A 146 8.25 -6.27 2.08
N LEU A 147 8.51 -7.01 3.16
CA LEU A 147 9.81 -7.19 3.80
C LEU A 147 10.55 -5.85 4.12
N PRO A 148 11.47 -5.83 5.11
CA PRO A 148 11.78 -6.94 6.01
C PRO A 148 10.68 -7.18 7.05
N ARG A 149 10.49 -8.43 7.43
CA ARG A 149 9.67 -8.78 8.59
C ARG A 149 10.51 -8.77 9.88
N VAL A 150 9.84 -8.67 11.02
CA VAL A 150 10.45 -8.79 12.35
C VAL A 150 9.84 -9.98 13.10
N ASP A 151 8.64 -9.79 13.65
CA ASP A 151 7.95 -10.79 14.49
C ASP A 151 6.49 -11.04 14.04
N GLU A 152 6.01 -10.32 13.04
CA GLU A 152 4.63 -10.41 12.55
C GLU A 152 4.34 -11.67 11.73
N ILE A 153 5.36 -12.42 11.33
CA ILE A 153 5.25 -13.75 10.71
C ILE A 153 6.28 -14.66 11.35
N THR A 154 5.85 -15.77 11.94
CA THR A 154 6.77 -16.74 12.54
C THR A 154 7.56 -17.51 11.48
N VAL A 155 8.78 -17.93 11.83
CA VAL A 155 9.73 -18.57 10.88
C VAL A 155 9.19 -19.87 10.29
N ASP A 156 8.36 -20.61 11.03
CA ASP A 156 7.73 -21.85 10.58
C ASP A 156 6.74 -21.64 9.41
N VAL A 157 6.32 -20.41 9.17
CA VAL A 157 5.49 -20.04 7.99
C VAL A 157 6.31 -20.05 6.71
N ASP A 158 7.63 -19.89 6.77
CA ASP A 158 8.50 -19.85 5.57
C ASP A 158 8.42 -21.13 4.73
N ASP A 159 8.18 -22.26 5.37
CA ASP A 159 8.05 -23.57 4.72
C ASP A 159 6.63 -23.83 4.19
N ASP A 160 5.67 -22.93 4.42
CA ASP A 160 4.31 -23.07 3.91
C ASP A 160 4.27 -22.65 2.43
N PRO A 161 3.72 -23.48 1.52
CA PRO A 161 3.69 -23.17 0.08
C PRO A 161 2.91 -21.90 -0.27
N ARG A 162 2.07 -21.41 0.64
CA ARG A 162 1.33 -20.15 0.50
C ARG A 162 2.17 -18.91 0.83
N ALA A 163 3.32 -19.08 1.52
CA ALA A 163 4.25 -18.02 1.90
C ALA A 163 5.07 -17.57 0.67
N VAL A 164 4.58 -16.57 -0.05
CA VAL A 164 5.17 -16.12 -1.32
C VAL A 164 5.98 -14.83 -1.21
N TYR A 165 6.20 -14.30 -0.03
CA TYR A 165 6.88 -13.00 0.16
C TYR A 165 8.34 -12.98 -0.30
N PHE A 166 9.08 -14.10 -0.27
CA PHE A 166 10.41 -14.18 -0.88
C PHE A 166 10.33 -14.16 -2.41
N GLN A 167 9.35 -14.85 -2.97
CA GLN A 167 9.07 -14.82 -4.40
C GLN A 167 8.58 -13.43 -4.84
N GLN A 168 7.77 -12.76 -4.01
CA GLN A 168 7.34 -11.37 -4.19
C GLN A 168 8.55 -10.44 -4.28
N ALA A 169 9.54 -10.57 -3.39
CA ALA A 169 10.76 -9.79 -3.42
C ALA A 169 11.53 -9.99 -4.75
N ARG A 170 11.61 -11.24 -5.21
CA ARG A 170 12.23 -11.59 -6.51
C ARG A 170 11.46 -10.99 -7.69
N TYR A 171 10.13 -11.09 -7.70
CA TYR A 171 9.30 -10.45 -8.73
C TYR A 171 9.43 -8.93 -8.69
N GLY A 172 9.60 -8.35 -7.51
CA GLY A 172 9.87 -6.93 -7.34
C GLY A 172 11.17 -6.47 -8.02
N MET A 173 12.21 -7.31 -8.03
CA MET A 173 13.42 -7.03 -8.78
C MET A 173 13.14 -6.98 -10.29
N PHE A 174 12.46 -7.99 -10.84
CA PHE A 174 12.12 -8.02 -12.26
C PHE A 174 11.19 -6.88 -12.68
N ALA A 175 10.19 -6.55 -11.86
CA ALA A 175 9.29 -5.43 -12.13
C ALA A 175 10.04 -4.10 -12.21
N ARG A 176 11.01 -3.88 -11.31
CA ARG A 176 11.87 -2.68 -11.33
C ARG A 176 12.81 -2.65 -12.53
N MET A 177 13.38 -3.80 -12.91
CA MET A 177 14.20 -3.90 -14.13
C MET A 177 13.38 -3.53 -15.37
N ALA A 178 12.18 -4.09 -15.53
CA ALA A 178 11.29 -3.76 -16.64
C ALA A 178 10.86 -2.28 -16.65
N LEU A 179 10.61 -1.69 -15.47
CA LEU A 179 10.31 -0.26 -15.36
C LEU A 179 11.49 0.59 -15.83
N LEU A 180 12.70 0.28 -15.39
CA LEU A 180 13.89 1.04 -15.78
C LEU A 180 14.17 0.91 -17.27
N GLU A 181 14.05 -0.30 -17.84
CA GLU A 181 14.18 -0.53 -19.27
C GLU A 181 13.14 0.28 -20.05
N HIS A 182 11.86 0.18 -19.65
CA HIS A 182 10.79 0.94 -20.29
C HIS A 182 11.07 2.43 -20.29
N LEU A 183 11.44 3.02 -19.14
CA LEU A 183 11.74 4.44 -19.03
C LEU A 183 12.99 4.86 -19.80
N ALA A 184 13.99 3.97 -19.92
CA ALA A 184 15.21 4.26 -20.69
C ALA A 184 14.96 4.29 -22.20
N LEU A 185 14.04 3.45 -22.68
CA LEU A 185 13.70 3.30 -24.09
C LEU A 185 12.61 4.25 -24.58
N GLN A 186 11.87 4.93 -23.67
CA GLN A 186 10.84 5.89 -24.07
C GLN A 186 11.46 7.08 -24.82
N PRO A 187 10.82 7.52 -25.94
CA PRO A 187 11.16 8.78 -26.56
C PRO A 187 11.05 9.90 -25.53
N ARG A 188 12.02 10.80 -25.53
CA ARG A 188 11.98 11.98 -24.67
C ARG A 188 11.39 13.14 -25.43
N ASP A 189 10.38 13.80 -24.86
CA ASP A 189 9.98 15.11 -25.32
C ASP A 189 11.14 16.09 -25.09
N GLU A 190 11.69 16.63 -26.15
CA GLU A 190 12.75 17.65 -26.08
C GLU A 190 12.25 18.96 -25.47
N HIS A 191 10.93 19.16 -25.51
CA HIS A 191 10.26 20.33 -24.93
C HIS A 191 9.09 19.89 -24.08
N PRO A 192 9.30 19.59 -22.77
CA PRO A 192 8.18 19.37 -21.87
C PRO A 192 7.27 20.60 -21.89
N ALA A 193 5.96 20.36 -22.00
CA ALA A 193 4.98 21.44 -21.97
C ALA A 193 5.26 22.37 -20.77
N PRO A 194 5.27 23.70 -20.95
CA PRO A 194 5.50 24.62 -19.86
C PRO A 194 4.47 24.35 -18.76
N VAL A 195 4.95 24.07 -17.56
CA VAL A 195 4.09 23.95 -16.39
C VAL A 195 3.54 25.34 -16.13
N GLU A 196 2.24 25.54 -16.30
CA GLU A 196 1.60 26.81 -15.92
C GLU A 196 1.80 27.01 -14.41
N ILE A 197 2.74 27.89 -14.08
CA ILE A 197 2.94 28.39 -12.71
C ILE A 197 1.81 29.39 -12.46
N GLY A 198 0.61 28.89 -12.20
CA GLY A 198 -0.51 29.72 -11.77
C GLY A 198 -0.36 30.15 -10.31
N THR A 199 -1.05 31.20 -9.91
CA THR A 199 -1.26 31.63 -8.52
C THR A 199 -2.17 30.63 -7.80
N ARG A 200 -1.73 29.39 -7.65
CA ARG A 200 -2.51 28.33 -7.01
C ARG A 200 -2.19 28.27 -5.52
N PRO A 201 -3.14 27.86 -4.68
CA PRO A 201 -2.94 27.82 -3.24
C PRO A 201 -1.75 26.92 -2.90
N ILE A 202 -0.88 27.42 -2.00
CA ILE A 202 0.27 26.67 -1.50
C ILE A 202 -0.23 25.67 -0.46
N CYS A 203 0.25 24.45 -0.56
CA CYS A 203 -0.06 23.43 0.44
C CYS A 203 0.42 23.88 1.83
N ARG A 204 -0.46 23.80 2.83
CA ARG A 204 -0.15 24.17 4.21
C ARG A 204 0.20 22.96 5.10
N ASN A 205 0.19 21.76 4.56
CA ASN A 205 0.58 20.56 5.31
C ASN A 205 2.08 20.61 5.63
N PRO A 206 2.49 20.70 6.90
CA PRO A 206 3.90 20.83 7.28
C PRO A 206 4.76 19.61 6.91
N ARG A 207 4.12 18.46 6.60
CA ARG A 207 4.80 17.25 6.15
C ARG A 207 4.83 17.10 4.63
N CYS A 208 4.34 18.07 3.89
CA CYS A 208 4.37 18.04 2.43
C CYS A 208 5.78 18.34 1.92
N ILE A 209 6.20 17.62 0.88
CA ILE A 209 7.49 17.88 0.20
C ILE A 209 7.62 19.33 -0.25
N THR A 210 6.53 20.01 -0.59
CA THR A 210 6.53 21.41 -0.99
C THR A 210 6.92 22.39 0.12
N GLN A 211 7.01 21.92 1.38
CA GLN A 211 7.48 22.75 2.50
C GLN A 211 9.02 22.79 2.60
N THR A 212 9.70 21.83 1.98
CA THR A 212 11.16 21.72 1.96
C THR A 212 11.74 21.99 0.58
N GLU A 213 11.02 21.60 -0.47
CA GLU A 213 11.44 21.70 -1.86
C GLU A 213 10.68 22.85 -2.56
N HIS A 214 11.11 24.07 -2.30
CA HIS A 214 10.41 25.29 -2.76
C HIS A 214 10.42 25.53 -4.29
N TYR A 215 11.24 24.79 -5.01
CA TYR A 215 11.28 24.83 -6.49
C TYR A 215 10.16 24.00 -7.13
N LEU A 216 9.44 23.17 -6.37
CA LEU A 216 8.35 22.36 -6.89
C LEU A 216 7.14 23.27 -7.25
N PRO A 217 6.61 23.16 -8.46
CA PRO A 217 5.42 23.90 -8.83
C PRO A 217 4.22 23.41 -8.03
N PRO A 218 3.31 24.30 -7.63
CA PRO A 218 2.09 23.88 -6.95
C PRO A 218 1.24 23.00 -7.87
N LEU A 219 1.03 21.75 -7.47
CA LEU A 219 0.15 20.81 -8.15
C LEU A 219 -1.16 20.68 -7.37
N VAL A 220 -2.27 20.86 -8.07
CA VAL A 220 -3.62 20.71 -7.53
C VAL A 220 -4.30 19.53 -8.21
N LYS A 221 -4.91 18.66 -7.43
CA LYS A 221 -5.81 17.60 -7.92
C LYS A 221 -7.14 17.68 -7.20
N ARG A 222 -8.22 17.28 -7.86
CA ARG A 222 -9.56 17.30 -7.28
C ARG A 222 -9.92 15.91 -6.78
N ILE A 223 -10.25 15.83 -5.49
CA ILE A 223 -10.66 14.59 -4.83
C ILE A 223 -12.01 14.87 -4.16
N GLY A 224 -13.06 14.14 -4.54
CA GLY A 224 -14.40 14.33 -3.95
C GLY A 224 -14.94 15.77 -4.06
N GLY A 225 -14.60 16.49 -5.13
CA GLY A 225 -15.00 17.88 -5.32
C GLY A 225 -14.15 18.92 -4.57
N VAL A 226 -13.17 18.49 -3.76
CA VAL A 226 -12.24 19.33 -3.01
C VAL A 226 -10.91 19.44 -3.73
N ASP A 227 -10.36 20.66 -3.84
CA ASP A 227 -9.02 20.84 -4.37
C ASP A 227 -7.98 20.40 -3.32
N CYS A 228 -7.15 19.47 -3.71
CA CYS A 228 -6.13 18.85 -2.85
C CYS A 228 -4.73 19.06 -3.44
N CYS A 229 -3.74 19.08 -2.57
CA CYS A 229 -2.34 19.10 -3.00
C CYS A 229 -1.99 17.85 -3.79
N GLY A 230 -1.43 18.02 -5.00
CA GLY A 230 -1.03 16.91 -5.86
C GLY A 230 0.07 16.01 -5.28
N PHE A 231 0.82 16.51 -4.27
CA PHE A 231 1.92 15.78 -3.64
C PHE A 231 1.50 14.99 -2.40
N CYS A 232 0.60 15.54 -1.56
CA CYS A 232 0.30 14.94 -0.25
C CYS A 232 -1.19 14.74 0.04
N ASP A 233 -2.07 15.01 -0.91
CA ASP A 233 -3.53 14.85 -0.82
C ASP A 233 -4.23 15.74 0.23
N ALA A 234 -3.50 16.63 0.90
CA ALA A 234 -4.10 17.57 1.84
C ALA A 234 -5.01 18.56 1.11
N ALA A 235 -6.19 18.83 1.66
CA ALA A 235 -7.09 19.85 1.13
C ALA A 235 -6.40 21.23 1.09
N LEU A 236 -6.59 21.91 -0.02
CA LEU A 236 -6.11 23.26 -0.24
C LEU A 236 -7.29 24.21 0.03
N GLY A 237 -7.40 24.66 1.27
CA GLY A 237 -8.43 25.59 1.71
C GLY A 237 -7.90 27.01 1.87
#